data_04792d90cdcf60797230f8b4b99dd4b4
#
_entry.id   04792d90cdcf60797230f8b4b99dd4b4
#
_cell.length_a   1.000
_cell.length_b   1.000
_cell.length_c   1.000
_cell.angle_alpha   90.00
_cell.angle_beta   90.00
_cell.angle_gamma   90.00
#
_symmetry.space_group_name_H-M   'P 1'
#
loop_
_entity.id
_entity.type
_entity.pdbx_description
1 polymer ?
#
loop_
_entity_poly.entity_id
_entity_poly.type
_entity_poly.pdbx_seq_one_letter_code
_entity_poly.pdbx_strand_id
1 'polypeptide(L)'
;MSQPEICFYIAGPMTGYPEHNFPAFDAAQAHLEQLGFACINPANLERSIPVPEHEPWDRTFAKHCIRRELIAIIDQCHALYLLRGWKKSRGAAVETSLARYSNMPMIEEGHLTREYVQYLLNRVLTQHPEDVHQQAVLEGIYIKLLS
;
A
#
# COMPACT_ATOMS: atom_id res chain seq x y z
N MET A 1 -2.77 22.64 4.59
CA MET A 1 -1.78 21.71 4.03
C MET A 1 -1.96 20.34 4.62
N SER A 2 -2.03 19.35 3.73
CA SER A 2 -2.08 17.97 4.20
C SER A 2 -0.77 17.63 4.91
N GLN A 3 -0.88 17.05 6.07
CA GLN A 3 0.28 16.62 6.84
C GLN A 3 0.82 15.34 6.24
N PRO A 4 2.15 15.17 6.13
CA PRO A 4 2.69 13.92 5.65
C PRO A 4 2.36 12.80 6.64
N GLU A 5 1.70 11.77 6.15
CA GLU A 5 1.32 10.59 6.92
C GLU A 5 2.08 9.40 6.35
N ILE A 6 2.37 8.41 7.19
CA ILE A 6 2.89 7.15 6.65
C ILE A 6 1.82 6.54 5.75
N CYS A 7 2.17 6.31 4.49
CA CYS A 7 1.28 5.78 3.49
C CYS A 7 1.74 4.40 3.05
N PHE A 8 0.85 3.41 3.16
CA PHE A 8 1.06 2.08 2.63
C PHE A 8 0.44 1.95 1.24
N TYR A 9 1.10 1.21 0.37
CA TYR A 9 0.48 0.69 -0.84
C TYR A 9 0.08 -0.76 -0.60
N ILE A 10 -1.17 -1.11 -0.88
CA ILE A 10 -1.70 -2.47 -0.68
C ILE A 10 -1.44 -3.27 -1.96
N ALA A 11 -0.65 -4.34 -1.85
CA ALA A 11 -0.28 -5.21 -2.96
C ALA A 11 -0.83 -6.61 -2.73
N GLY A 12 -1.37 -7.23 -3.78
CA GLY A 12 -1.90 -8.59 -3.64
C GLY A 12 -2.58 -9.08 -4.91
N PRO A 13 -3.11 -10.30 -4.89
CA PRO A 13 -3.71 -10.91 -6.07
C PRO A 13 -5.11 -10.36 -6.34
N MET A 14 -5.44 -10.19 -7.61
CA MET A 14 -6.78 -9.82 -8.07
C MET A 14 -7.32 -10.82 -9.07
N THR A 15 -6.55 -11.12 -10.11
CA THR A 15 -6.97 -11.99 -11.20
C THR A 15 -7.28 -13.40 -10.70
N GLY A 16 -8.45 -13.91 -11.07
CA GLY A 16 -8.87 -15.27 -10.70
C GLY A 16 -9.57 -15.36 -9.34
N TYR A 17 -9.63 -14.26 -8.60
CA TYR A 17 -10.35 -14.22 -7.32
C TYR A 17 -11.78 -13.70 -7.51
N PRO A 18 -12.75 -14.16 -6.69
CA PRO A 18 -14.09 -13.57 -6.70
C PRO A 18 -14.03 -12.06 -6.49
N GLU A 19 -14.80 -11.30 -7.27
CA GLU A 19 -14.85 -9.83 -7.22
C GLU A 19 -13.46 -9.18 -7.37
N HIS A 20 -12.55 -9.82 -8.10
CA HIS A 20 -11.15 -9.39 -8.27
C HIS A 20 -10.43 -9.18 -6.94
N ASN A 21 -10.85 -9.89 -5.90
CA ASN A 21 -10.31 -9.78 -4.55
C ASN A 21 -10.47 -8.39 -3.92
N PHE A 22 -11.31 -7.54 -4.48
CA PHE A 22 -11.55 -6.18 -3.96
C PHE A 22 -11.94 -6.18 -2.48
N PRO A 23 -12.78 -7.11 -1.98
CA PRO A 23 -13.11 -7.14 -0.54
C PRO A 23 -11.87 -7.25 0.36
N ALA A 24 -10.86 -8.02 -0.03
CA ALA A 24 -9.63 -8.15 0.76
C ALA A 24 -8.82 -6.84 0.77
N PHE A 25 -8.76 -6.16 -0.37
CA PHE A 25 -8.11 -4.84 -0.46
C PHE A 25 -8.83 -3.82 0.38
N ASP A 26 -10.16 -3.79 0.32
CA ASP A 26 -10.96 -2.85 1.10
C ASP A 26 -10.85 -3.10 2.60
N ALA A 27 -10.81 -4.37 3.02
CA ALA A 27 -10.63 -4.74 4.43
C ALA A 27 -9.26 -4.29 4.94
N ALA A 28 -8.22 -4.45 4.13
CA ALA A 28 -6.87 -4.00 4.47
C ALA A 28 -6.83 -2.48 4.61
N GLN A 29 -7.47 -1.74 3.70
CA GLN A 29 -7.57 -0.29 3.78
C GLN A 29 -8.24 0.14 5.09
N ALA A 30 -9.38 -0.45 5.43
CA ALA A 30 -10.09 -0.13 6.66
C ALA A 30 -9.23 -0.37 7.89
N HIS A 31 -8.51 -1.50 7.91
CA HIS A 31 -7.63 -1.86 9.02
C HIS A 31 -6.49 -0.84 9.19
N LEU A 32 -5.81 -0.51 8.10
CA LEU A 32 -4.68 0.43 8.13
C LEU A 32 -5.15 1.84 8.53
N GLU A 33 -6.29 2.29 8.01
CA GLU A 33 -6.84 3.60 8.36
C GLU A 33 -7.27 3.68 9.82
N GLN A 34 -7.80 2.59 10.38
CA GLN A 34 -8.12 2.53 11.81
C GLN A 34 -6.89 2.69 12.70
N LEU A 35 -5.74 2.23 12.22
CA LEU A 35 -4.47 2.40 12.92
C LEU A 35 -3.86 3.79 12.73
N GLY A 36 -4.43 4.61 11.86
CA GLY A 36 -3.97 5.98 11.61
C GLY A 36 -3.04 6.12 10.41
N PHE A 37 -2.88 5.07 9.59
CA PHE A 37 -2.10 5.14 8.37
C PHE A 37 -2.93 5.65 7.20
N ALA A 38 -2.28 6.35 6.26
CA ALA A 38 -2.83 6.54 4.94
C ALA A 38 -2.53 5.29 4.10
N CYS A 39 -3.32 5.05 3.06
CA CYS A 39 -3.02 3.96 2.14
C CYS A 39 -3.55 4.22 0.74
N ILE A 40 -2.86 3.63 -0.23
CA ILE A 40 -3.29 3.57 -1.62
C ILE A 40 -3.81 2.16 -1.86
N ASN A 41 -5.08 2.06 -2.21
CA ASN A 41 -5.75 0.79 -2.51
C ASN A 41 -5.94 0.70 -4.03
N PRO A 42 -5.23 -0.22 -4.72
CA PRO A 42 -5.33 -0.32 -6.17
C PRO A 42 -6.73 -0.71 -6.66
N ALA A 43 -7.56 -1.33 -5.82
CA ALA A 43 -8.96 -1.57 -6.16
C ALA A 43 -9.70 -0.26 -6.44
N ASN A 44 -9.41 0.80 -5.68
CA ASN A 44 -9.99 2.12 -5.93
C ASN A 44 -9.48 2.73 -7.23
N LEU A 45 -8.20 2.53 -7.55
CA LEU A 45 -7.66 3.00 -8.82
C LEU A 45 -8.33 2.30 -10.00
N GLU A 46 -8.54 0.98 -9.91
CA GLU A 46 -9.21 0.21 -10.96
C GLU A 46 -10.68 0.57 -11.10
N ARG A 47 -11.38 0.80 -9.99
CA ARG A 47 -12.78 1.25 -10.03
C ARG A 47 -12.98 2.56 -10.77
N SER A 48 -11.96 3.41 -10.79
CA SER A 48 -12.01 4.71 -11.48
C SER A 48 -11.73 4.63 -12.97
N ILE A 49 -11.31 3.46 -13.47
CA ILE A 49 -11.00 3.26 -14.89
C ILE A 49 -12.15 2.48 -15.52
N PRO A 50 -12.82 3.01 -16.58
CA PRO A 50 -13.84 2.25 -17.30
C PRO A 50 -13.19 1.02 -17.95
N VAL A 51 -13.67 -0.17 -17.57
CA VAL A 51 -13.24 -1.42 -18.23
C VAL A 51 -13.98 -1.52 -19.56
N PRO A 52 -13.28 -1.64 -20.70
CA PRO A 52 -13.94 -1.88 -21.97
C PRO A 52 -14.71 -3.20 -21.91
N GLU A 53 -15.99 -3.20 -22.29
CA GLU A 53 -16.87 -4.37 -22.22
C GLU A 53 -16.35 -5.57 -22.99
N HIS A 54 -15.47 -5.38 -23.97
CA HIS A 54 -15.07 -6.41 -24.91
C HIS A 54 -13.61 -6.86 -24.83
N GLU A 55 -12.76 -6.16 -24.07
CA GLU A 55 -11.36 -6.53 -23.90
C GLU A 55 -10.86 -6.18 -22.50
N PRO A 56 -11.25 -6.98 -21.49
CA PRO A 56 -10.92 -6.62 -20.11
C PRO A 56 -9.41 -6.62 -19.79
N TRP A 57 -8.59 -7.21 -20.64
CA TRP A 57 -7.16 -7.35 -20.37
C TRP A 57 -6.29 -7.25 -21.61
N ASP A 58 -6.56 -6.26 -22.46
CA ASP A 58 -5.59 -5.99 -23.49
C ASP A 58 -4.31 -5.42 -22.85
N ARG A 59 -3.21 -5.49 -23.60
CA ARG A 59 -1.90 -5.03 -23.17
C ARG A 59 -1.90 -3.55 -22.79
N THR A 60 -2.70 -2.75 -23.46
CA THR A 60 -2.78 -1.31 -23.26
C THR A 60 -3.41 -0.99 -21.90
N PHE A 61 -4.50 -1.69 -21.56
CA PHE A 61 -5.17 -1.51 -20.29
C PHE A 61 -4.26 -1.93 -19.13
N ALA A 62 -3.63 -3.10 -19.24
CA ALA A 62 -2.71 -3.59 -18.20
C ALA A 62 -1.54 -2.62 -17.98
N LYS A 63 -0.95 -2.09 -19.04
CA LYS A 63 0.12 -1.10 -18.94
C LYS A 63 -0.36 0.18 -18.26
N HIS A 64 -1.56 0.62 -18.58
CA HIS A 64 -2.13 1.82 -17.98
C HIS A 64 -2.32 1.66 -16.48
N CYS A 65 -2.87 0.52 -16.05
CA CYS A 65 -3.05 0.20 -14.64
C CYS A 65 -1.72 0.16 -13.90
N ILE A 66 -0.76 -0.61 -14.40
CA ILE A 66 0.53 -0.76 -13.71
C ILE A 66 1.29 0.56 -13.64
N ARG A 67 1.19 1.39 -14.67
CA ARG A 67 1.82 2.71 -14.66
C ARG A 67 1.29 3.57 -13.51
N ARG A 68 -0.03 3.65 -13.35
CA ARG A 68 -0.67 4.42 -12.28
C ARG A 68 -0.27 3.90 -10.90
N GLU A 69 -0.25 2.57 -10.75
CA GLU A 69 0.10 1.93 -9.49
C GLU A 69 1.56 2.18 -9.12
N LEU A 70 2.48 2.03 -10.06
CA LEU A 70 3.90 2.25 -9.80
C LEU A 70 4.21 3.71 -9.51
N ILE A 71 3.55 4.64 -10.20
CA ILE A 71 3.70 6.08 -9.91
C ILE A 71 3.20 6.39 -8.50
N ALA A 72 2.07 5.84 -8.10
CA ALA A 72 1.53 6.04 -6.75
C ALA A 72 2.49 5.52 -5.67
N ILE A 73 3.10 4.35 -5.91
CA ILE A 73 4.10 3.80 -5.00
C ILE A 73 5.29 4.75 -4.85
N ILE A 74 5.84 5.18 -5.98
CA ILE A 74 7.04 6.03 -5.99
C ILE A 74 6.77 7.38 -5.34
N ASP A 75 5.66 8.01 -5.69
CA ASP A 75 5.39 9.40 -5.30
C ASP A 75 4.77 9.54 -3.92
N GLN A 76 4.03 8.56 -3.44
CA GLN A 76 3.17 8.74 -2.28
C GLN A 76 3.42 7.75 -1.15
N CYS A 77 4.00 6.58 -1.42
CA CYS A 77 4.04 5.50 -0.44
C CYS A 77 5.38 5.35 0.25
N HIS A 78 5.34 4.93 1.51
CA HIS A 78 6.52 4.69 2.35
C HIS A 78 6.81 3.20 2.53
N ALA A 79 5.81 2.34 2.32
CA ALA A 79 5.92 0.89 2.51
C ALA A 79 4.84 0.16 1.72
N LEU A 80 5.08 -1.12 1.43
CA LEU A 80 4.06 -1.99 0.87
C LEU A 80 3.43 -2.86 1.96
N TYR A 81 2.12 -3.02 1.89
CA TYR A 81 1.35 -3.95 2.70
C TYR A 81 0.89 -5.11 1.81
N LEU A 82 1.41 -6.31 2.08
CA LEU A 82 1.28 -7.46 1.18
C LEU A 82 0.16 -8.38 1.66
N LEU A 83 -0.89 -8.52 0.85
CA LEU A 83 -2.02 -9.40 1.14
C LEU A 83 -1.62 -10.87 0.95
N ARG A 84 -2.33 -11.77 1.59
CA ARG A 84 -2.16 -13.21 1.39
C ARG A 84 -2.26 -13.55 -0.09
N GLY A 85 -1.37 -14.42 -0.54
CA GLY A 85 -1.32 -14.83 -1.94
C GLY A 85 -0.57 -13.88 -2.85
N TRP A 86 0.06 -12.84 -2.32
CA TRP A 86 0.77 -11.85 -3.12
C TRP A 86 1.86 -12.47 -4.01
N LYS A 87 2.48 -13.55 -3.55
CA LYS A 87 3.56 -14.22 -4.30
C LYS A 87 3.10 -14.81 -5.64
N LYS A 88 1.80 -15.07 -5.78
CA LYS A 88 1.19 -15.59 -7.01
C LYS A 88 0.69 -14.50 -7.93
N SER A 89 0.78 -13.25 -7.55
CA SER A 89 0.30 -12.12 -8.33
C SER A 89 1.40 -11.54 -9.20
N ARG A 90 1.14 -11.43 -10.51
CA ARG A 90 2.07 -10.77 -11.44
C ARG A 90 2.25 -9.29 -11.15
N GLY A 91 1.15 -8.61 -10.82
CA GLY A 91 1.20 -7.20 -10.44
C GLY A 91 2.01 -6.98 -9.18
N ALA A 92 1.76 -7.79 -8.16
CA ALA A 92 2.53 -7.72 -6.92
C ALA A 92 4.02 -8.04 -7.13
N ALA A 93 4.35 -8.91 -8.09
CA ALA A 93 5.74 -9.20 -8.44
C ALA A 93 6.47 -7.95 -8.94
N VAL A 94 5.81 -7.15 -9.78
CA VAL A 94 6.37 -5.88 -10.27
C VAL A 94 6.49 -4.87 -9.14
N GLU A 95 5.44 -4.72 -8.35
CA GLU A 95 5.40 -3.77 -7.26
C GLU A 95 6.44 -4.07 -6.17
N THR A 96 6.59 -5.34 -5.80
CA THR A 96 7.61 -5.74 -4.82
C THR A 96 9.03 -5.62 -5.39
N SER A 97 9.21 -5.83 -6.69
CA SER A 97 10.51 -5.60 -7.34
C SER A 97 10.90 -4.13 -7.29
N LEU A 98 9.94 -3.23 -7.54
CA LEU A 98 10.16 -1.80 -7.41
C LEU A 98 10.52 -1.43 -5.98
N ALA A 99 9.81 -1.99 -5.01
CA ALA A 99 10.07 -1.73 -3.59
C ALA A 99 11.48 -2.19 -3.19
N ARG A 100 11.91 -3.36 -3.64
CA ARG A 100 13.27 -3.85 -3.39
C ARG A 100 14.32 -2.94 -4.02
N TYR A 101 14.10 -2.54 -5.26
CA TYR A 101 15.03 -1.66 -5.96
C TYR A 101 15.18 -0.32 -5.25
N SER A 102 14.07 0.25 -4.77
CA SER A 102 14.06 1.56 -4.09
C SER A 102 14.31 1.45 -2.58
N ASN A 103 14.59 0.26 -2.07
CA ASN A 103 14.81 0.00 -0.65
C ASN A 103 13.61 0.41 0.21
N MET A 104 12.40 0.17 -0.30
CA MET A 104 11.16 0.45 0.40
C MET A 104 10.77 -0.73 1.29
N PRO A 105 10.38 -0.49 2.55
CA PRO A 105 9.94 -1.56 3.45
C PRO A 105 8.69 -2.28 2.93
N MET A 106 8.61 -3.58 3.24
CA MET A 106 7.45 -4.41 2.92
C MET A 106 7.05 -5.21 4.15
N ILE A 107 5.74 -5.30 4.39
CA ILE A 107 5.19 -6.07 5.50
C ILE A 107 4.02 -6.92 5.02
N GLU A 108 3.97 -8.19 5.39
CA GLU A 108 2.86 -9.07 5.07
C GLU A 108 1.68 -8.84 6.02
N GLU A 109 0.45 -9.01 5.50
CA GLU A 109 -0.73 -8.86 6.33
C GLU A 109 -0.67 -9.83 7.53
N GLY A 110 -1.14 -9.37 8.68
CA GLY A 110 -1.04 -10.13 9.92
C GLY A 110 0.29 -10.00 10.66
N HIS A 111 1.30 -9.36 10.06
CA HIS A 111 2.62 -9.20 10.67
C HIS A 111 2.93 -7.76 11.08
N LEU A 112 1.94 -6.87 11.00
CA LEU A 112 2.13 -5.48 11.43
C LEU A 112 2.15 -5.42 12.95
N THR A 113 3.35 -5.31 13.51
CA THR A 113 3.59 -5.30 14.95
C THR A 113 4.03 -3.92 15.40
N ARG A 114 4.02 -3.72 16.71
CA ARG A 114 4.54 -2.52 17.34
C ARG A 114 6.00 -2.27 16.97
N GLU A 115 6.81 -3.31 16.94
CA GLU A 115 8.23 -3.25 16.59
C GLU A 115 8.41 -2.81 15.14
N TYR A 116 7.55 -3.31 14.24
CA TYR A 116 7.61 -2.91 12.83
C TYR A 116 7.21 -1.44 12.65
N VAL A 117 6.19 -0.98 13.37
CA VAL A 117 5.79 0.43 13.34
C VAL A 117 6.93 1.31 13.84
N GLN A 118 7.61 0.89 14.92
CA GLN A 118 8.79 1.61 15.43
C GLN A 118 9.90 1.68 14.38
N TYR A 119 10.12 0.60 13.65
CA TYR A 119 11.08 0.56 12.56
C TYR A 119 10.71 1.56 11.45
N LEU A 120 9.45 1.58 11.03
CA LEU A 120 8.96 2.53 10.02
C LEU A 120 9.12 3.97 10.51
N LEU A 121 8.76 4.23 11.75
CA LEU A 121 8.90 5.53 12.39
C LEU A 121 10.35 6.03 12.28
N ASN A 122 11.28 5.19 12.67
CA ASN A 122 12.70 5.56 12.63
C ASN A 122 13.16 5.88 11.21
N ARG A 123 12.70 5.12 10.22
CA ARG A 123 13.05 5.38 8.83
C ARG A 123 12.50 6.71 8.34
N VAL A 124 11.22 6.98 8.62
CA VAL A 124 10.57 8.23 8.18
C VAL A 124 11.21 9.44 8.85
N LEU A 125 11.45 9.36 10.16
CA LEU A 125 12.09 10.45 10.89
C LEU A 125 13.53 10.70 10.44
N THR A 126 14.25 9.65 10.05
CA THR A 126 15.61 9.79 9.52
C THR A 126 15.60 10.49 8.17
N GLN A 127 14.59 10.22 7.34
CA GLN A 127 14.43 10.87 6.04
C GLN A 127 13.88 12.29 6.13
N HIS A 128 13.06 12.57 7.17
CA HIS A 128 12.38 13.85 7.37
C HIS A 128 12.50 14.30 8.83
N PRO A 129 13.72 14.58 9.32
CA PRO A 129 13.94 14.87 10.75
C PRO A 129 13.26 16.13 11.24
N GLU A 130 12.92 17.06 10.36
CA GLU A 130 12.23 18.31 10.69
C GLU A 130 10.72 18.16 10.83
N ASP A 131 10.18 17.00 10.54
CA ASP A 131 8.73 16.79 10.53
C ASP A 131 8.22 16.31 11.90
N VAL A 132 8.10 17.25 12.83
CA VAL A 132 7.63 16.99 14.19
C VAL A 132 6.19 16.46 14.20
N HIS A 133 5.40 16.82 13.19
CA HIS A 133 4.01 16.39 13.12
C HIS A 133 3.89 14.89 12.84
N GLN A 134 4.77 14.35 12.02
CA GLN A 134 4.80 12.90 11.77
C GLN A 134 5.06 12.13 13.05
N GLN A 135 5.93 12.64 13.92
CA GLN A 135 6.19 12.00 15.20
C GLN A 135 4.91 11.88 16.05
N ALA A 136 4.10 12.93 16.10
CA ALA A 136 2.86 12.90 16.86
C ALA A 136 1.85 11.88 16.29
N VAL A 137 1.74 11.80 14.95
CA VAL A 137 0.89 10.80 14.29
C VAL A 137 1.35 9.39 14.62
N LEU A 138 2.66 9.15 14.58
CA LEU A 138 3.24 7.84 14.82
C LEU A 138 3.11 7.41 16.28
N GLU A 139 3.21 8.33 17.21
CA GLU A 139 2.93 8.05 18.62
C GLU A 139 1.48 7.61 18.82
N GLY A 140 0.53 8.25 18.13
CA GLY A 140 -0.88 7.85 18.14
C GLY A 140 -1.11 6.46 17.58
N ILE A 141 -0.43 6.10 16.49
CA ILE A 141 -0.48 4.76 15.90
C ILE A 141 0.10 3.73 16.89
N TYR A 142 1.21 4.06 17.48
CA TYR A 142 1.89 3.20 18.45
C TYR A 142 0.97 2.88 19.63
N ILE A 143 0.28 3.88 20.15
CA ILE A 143 -0.68 3.70 21.25
C ILE A 143 -1.82 2.77 20.85
N LYS A 144 -2.37 2.93 19.64
CA LYS A 144 -3.43 2.06 19.13
C LYS A 144 -2.98 0.61 18.98
N LEU A 145 -1.75 0.39 18.57
CA LEU A 145 -1.20 -0.97 18.47
C LEU A 145 -0.94 -1.61 19.84
N LEU A 146 -0.77 -0.79 20.88
CA LEU A 146 -0.61 -1.26 22.25
C LEU A 146 -1.92 -1.69 22.89
N SER A 147 -3.00 -1.10 22.47
CA SER A 147 -4.32 -1.40 23.01
C SER A 147 -4.99 -2.57 22.28
#